data_8ceacc70a24f7826d15d0d4d48663eec
#
_entry.id   8ceacc70a24f7826d15d0d4d48663eec
#
_cell.length_a   1.000
_cell.length_b   1.000
_cell.length_c   1.000
_cell.angle_alpha   90.00
_cell.angle_beta   90.00
_cell.angle_gamma   90.00
#
_symmetry.space_group_name_H-M   'P 1'
#
loop_
_entity.id
_entity.type
_entity.pdbx_description
1 polymer ?
#
loop_
_entity_poly.entity_id
_entity_poly.type
_entity_poly.pdbx_seq_one_letter_code
_entity_poly.pdbx_strand_id
1 'polypeptide(L)'
;MNRHCGGILWLTGLSGAGKSTLARELERVLRARGWQGFVLDGDVLRTGLNADLGFSPRDRAENIRRSGEVAGLFAEAGMIAICAFISPYRADRDRVRAAHAAVFHEIHISAPLEVCEARDPKGLYRRARSGEIAQFTGVSAPYEAPLAPELEIPTGAWPLERCVVQLARYTERRFSLAVAA
;
A
#
# COMPACT_ATOMS: atom_id res chain seq x y z
N MET A 1 -4.27 27.07 5.02
CA MET A 1 -4.14 26.17 6.18
C MET A 1 -4.49 24.76 5.73
N ASN A 2 -3.62 23.79 5.98
CA ASN A 2 -3.93 22.39 5.69
C ASN A 2 -5.12 21.93 6.55
N ARG A 3 -6.09 21.24 5.93
CA ARG A 3 -7.27 20.70 6.63
C ARG A 3 -7.01 19.34 7.26
N HIS A 4 -5.78 18.82 7.13
CA HIS A 4 -5.37 17.50 7.59
C HIS A 4 -3.94 17.53 8.13
N CYS A 5 -3.62 16.58 9.02
CA CYS A 5 -2.25 16.26 9.39
C CYS A 5 -1.64 15.30 8.35
N GLY A 6 -0.31 15.20 8.36
CA GLY A 6 0.40 14.19 7.59
C GLY A 6 0.17 12.78 8.15
N GLY A 7 0.33 11.78 7.30
CA GLY A 7 0.17 10.39 7.68
C GLY A 7 0.61 9.40 6.62
N ILE A 8 0.67 8.13 7.01
CA ILE A 8 1.07 7.01 6.14
C ILE A 8 -0.10 6.03 6.06
N LEU A 9 -0.63 5.83 4.86
CA LEU A 9 -1.55 4.75 4.53
C LEU A 9 -0.77 3.65 3.81
N TRP A 10 -0.48 2.56 4.51
CA TRP A 10 0.30 1.45 4.00
C TRP A 10 -0.61 0.35 3.45
N LEU A 11 -0.91 0.40 2.14
CA LEU A 11 -1.73 -0.60 1.46
C LEU A 11 -0.87 -1.83 1.16
N THR A 12 -1.19 -2.95 1.82
CA THR A 12 -0.56 -4.26 1.59
C THR A 12 -1.55 -5.27 1.03
N GLY A 13 -1.08 -6.25 0.29
CA GLY A 13 -1.90 -7.30 -0.35
C GLY A 13 -1.19 -7.95 -1.53
N LEU A 14 -1.74 -9.04 -2.04
CA LEU A 14 -1.22 -9.77 -3.20
C LEU A 14 -1.09 -8.90 -4.46
N SER A 15 -0.25 -9.31 -5.40
CA SER A 15 -0.29 -8.75 -6.76
C SER A 15 -1.69 -8.93 -7.34
N GLY A 16 -2.22 -7.96 -8.08
CA GLY A 16 -3.60 -8.04 -8.60
C GLY A 16 -4.72 -7.76 -7.57
N ALA A 17 -4.40 -7.56 -6.28
CA ALA A 17 -5.42 -7.22 -5.27
C ALA A 17 -6.05 -5.82 -5.44
N GLY A 18 -5.48 -4.93 -6.26
CA GLY A 18 -6.06 -3.61 -6.55
C GLY A 18 -5.44 -2.45 -5.78
N LYS A 19 -4.30 -2.64 -5.10
CA LYS A 19 -3.62 -1.60 -4.30
C LYS A 19 -3.36 -0.31 -5.06
N SER A 20 -2.68 -0.38 -6.22
CA SER A 20 -2.33 0.79 -7.02
C SER A 20 -3.56 1.52 -7.56
N THR A 21 -4.61 0.79 -7.92
CA THR A 21 -5.89 1.37 -8.37
C THR A 21 -6.54 2.14 -7.23
N LEU A 22 -6.66 1.53 -6.05
CA LEU A 22 -7.24 2.20 -4.87
C LEU A 22 -6.41 3.40 -4.42
N ALA A 23 -5.07 3.29 -4.45
CA ALA A 23 -4.18 4.38 -4.08
C ALA A 23 -4.39 5.62 -4.99
N ARG A 24 -4.45 5.42 -6.30
CA ARG A 24 -4.67 6.51 -7.28
C ARG A 24 -6.07 7.12 -7.16
N GLU A 25 -7.09 6.31 -6.99
CA GLU A 25 -8.45 6.80 -6.79
C GLU A 25 -8.58 7.58 -5.47
N LEU A 26 -7.97 7.10 -4.39
CA LEU A 26 -7.91 7.84 -3.14
C LEU A 26 -7.20 9.19 -3.32
N GLU A 27 -6.02 9.20 -3.96
CA GLU A 27 -5.30 10.45 -4.24
C GLU A 27 -6.17 11.45 -4.99
N ARG A 28 -6.91 10.99 -6.01
CA ARG A 28 -7.85 11.84 -6.77
C ARG A 28 -8.96 12.43 -5.88
N VAL A 29 -9.53 11.60 -5.01
CA VAL A 29 -10.57 12.02 -4.06
C VAL A 29 -10.03 13.03 -3.06
N LEU A 30 -8.86 12.78 -2.48
CA LEU A 30 -8.22 13.69 -1.52
C LEU A 30 -7.89 15.04 -2.17
N ARG A 31 -7.32 15.01 -3.36
CA ARG A 31 -7.00 16.24 -4.13
C ARG A 31 -8.25 17.07 -4.43
N ALA A 32 -9.38 16.44 -4.82
CA ALA A 32 -10.65 17.14 -5.06
C ALA A 32 -11.20 17.82 -3.79
N ARG A 33 -10.77 17.40 -2.59
CA ARG A 33 -11.14 17.97 -1.30
C ARG A 33 -10.09 18.94 -0.73
N GLY A 34 -9.06 19.26 -1.52
CA GLY A 34 -7.98 20.16 -1.13
C GLY A 34 -6.99 19.53 -0.14
N TRP A 35 -6.94 18.19 -0.08
CA TRP A 35 -5.97 17.45 0.74
C TRP A 35 -4.73 17.09 -0.08
N GLN A 36 -3.57 17.10 0.57
CA GLN A 36 -2.30 16.75 -0.06
C GLN A 36 -2.01 15.27 0.16
N GLY A 37 -2.29 14.45 -0.85
CA GLY A 37 -1.94 13.03 -0.89
C GLY A 37 -0.94 12.75 -2.01
N PHE A 38 -0.04 11.82 -1.80
CA PHE A 38 0.92 11.36 -2.81
C PHE A 38 1.04 9.84 -2.81
N VAL A 39 0.93 9.22 -4.01
CA VAL A 39 1.05 7.78 -4.17
C VAL A 39 2.51 7.36 -4.29
N LEU A 40 2.95 6.51 -3.36
CA LEU A 40 4.21 5.79 -3.44
C LEU A 40 3.93 4.35 -3.92
N ASP A 41 4.09 4.12 -5.22
CA ASP A 41 3.86 2.81 -5.85
C ASP A 41 5.17 2.01 -5.92
N GLY A 42 5.12 0.75 -5.47
CA GLY A 42 6.29 -0.12 -5.42
C GLY A 42 6.95 -0.36 -6.77
N ASP A 43 6.18 -0.41 -7.86
CA ASP A 43 6.75 -0.58 -9.19
C ASP A 43 7.48 0.69 -9.65
N VAL A 44 6.93 1.87 -9.35
CA VAL A 44 7.56 3.15 -9.68
C VAL A 44 8.86 3.34 -8.89
N LEU A 45 8.86 3.04 -7.59
CA LEU A 45 10.08 3.17 -6.79
C LEU A 45 11.19 2.22 -7.24
N ARG A 46 10.85 1.07 -7.83
CA ARG A 46 11.83 0.13 -8.39
C ARG A 46 12.46 0.61 -9.70
N THR A 47 11.92 1.62 -10.36
CA THR A 47 12.56 2.23 -11.54
C THR A 47 13.54 3.34 -11.20
N GLY A 48 13.60 3.76 -9.93
CA GLY A 48 14.45 4.86 -9.44
C GLY A 48 15.09 4.50 -8.10
N LEU A 49 14.49 4.95 -7.01
CA LEU A 49 15.05 4.84 -5.64
C LEU A 49 15.52 3.42 -5.27
N ASN A 50 14.83 2.40 -5.74
CA ASN A 50 15.08 0.99 -5.43
C ASN A 50 15.50 0.18 -6.67
N ALA A 51 16.07 0.83 -7.70
CA ALA A 51 16.45 0.18 -8.95
C ALA A 51 17.61 -0.82 -8.77
N ASP A 52 18.40 -0.66 -7.72
CA ASP A 52 19.50 -1.55 -7.33
C ASP A 52 19.03 -2.83 -6.63
N LEU A 53 17.75 -2.93 -6.24
CA LEU A 53 17.22 -4.06 -5.46
C LEU A 53 16.53 -5.09 -6.35
N GLY A 54 16.85 -6.36 -6.09
CA GLY A 54 16.17 -7.53 -6.66
C GLY A 54 14.92 -7.95 -5.87
N PHE A 55 14.60 -9.26 -5.92
CA PHE A 55 13.42 -9.84 -5.29
C PHE A 55 13.77 -10.89 -4.22
N SER A 56 15.04 -10.99 -3.81
CA SER A 56 15.42 -11.80 -2.67
C SER A 56 14.71 -11.31 -1.39
N PRO A 57 14.56 -12.15 -0.36
CA PRO A 57 14.00 -11.72 0.93
C PRO A 57 14.71 -10.48 1.48
N ARG A 58 16.04 -10.42 1.38
CA ARG A 58 16.85 -9.27 1.81
C ARG A 58 16.51 -8.00 1.01
N ASP A 59 16.44 -8.10 -0.31
CA ASP A 59 16.13 -6.94 -1.16
C ASP A 59 14.69 -6.46 -0.95
N ARG A 60 13.75 -7.39 -0.69
CA ARG A 60 12.37 -7.04 -0.34
C ARG A 60 12.31 -6.27 0.98
N ALA A 61 13.02 -6.74 2.00
CA ALA A 61 13.11 -6.06 3.29
C ALA A 61 13.71 -4.65 3.15
N GLU A 62 14.80 -4.50 2.39
CA GLU A 62 15.43 -3.21 2.15
C GLU A 62 14.54 -2.27 1.31
N ASN A 63 13.81 -2.81 0.30
CA ASN A 63 12.83 -2.04 -0.44
C ASN A 63 11.73 -1.46 0.48
N ILE A 64 11.21 -2.26 1.41
CA ILE A 64 10.20 -1.82 2.37
C ILE A 64 10.77 -0.81 3.36
N ARG A 65 12.00 -1.02 3.85
CA ARG A 65 12.68 -0.06 4.71
C ARG A 65 12.85 1.30 4.05
N ARG A 66 13.45 1.35 2.84
CA ARG A 66 13.65 2.62 2.10
C ARG A 66 12.32 3.32 1.81
N SER A 67 11.31 2.55 1.40
CA SER A 67 9.97 3.09 1.11
C SER A 67 9.30 3.64 2.37
N GLY A 68 9.53 3.02 3.53
CA GLY A 68 9.05 3.50 4.83
C GLY A 68 9.64 4.85 5.20
N GLU A 69 10.97 5.01 5.07
CA GLU A 69 11.64 6.29 5.34
C GLU A 69 11.09 7.42 4.45
N VAL A 70 10.94 7.15 3.15
CA VAL A 70 10.36 8.14 2.22
C VAL A 70 8.91 8.49 2.62
N ALA A 71 8.10 7.51 2.99
CA ALA A 71 6.73 7.75 3.45
C ALA A 71 6.71 8.60 4.73
N GLY A 72 7.66 8.39 5.63
CA GLY A 72 7.85 9.22 6.83
C GLY A 72 8.13 10.68 6.49
N LEU A 73 9.04 10.95 5.57
CA LEU A 73 9.36 12.31 5.12
C LEU A 73 8.13 13.02 4.51
N PHE A 74 7.31 12.32 3.73
CA PHE A 74 6.05 12.87 3.22
C PHE A 74 5.07 13.21 4.35
N ALA A 75 4.96 12.33 5.35
CA ALA A 75 4.09 12.55 6.51
C ALA A 75 4.57 13.73 7.34
N GLU A 76 5.88 13.88 7.58
CA GLU A 76 6.49 15.04 8.26
C GLU A 76 6.26 16.35 7.50
N ALA A 77 6.27 16.30 6.16
CA ALA A 77 5.92 17.44 5.32
C ALA A 77 4.42 17.79 5.34
N GLY A 78 3.61 17.10 6.14
CA GLY A 78 2.18 17.33 6.26
C GLY A 78 1.33 16.69 5.14
N MET A 79 1.90 15.80 4.35
CA MET A 79 1.21 15.07 3.28
C MET A 79 0.73 13.70 3.74
N ILE A 80 -0.26 13.13 3.04
CA ILE A 80 -0.66 11.74 3.21
C ILE A 80 0.10 10.89 2.19
N ALA A 81 1.07 10.11 2.67
CA ALA A 81 1.76 9.11 1.86
C ALA A 81 0.86 7.89 1.66
N ILE A 82 0.43 7.63 0.43
CA ILE A 82 -0.42 6.49 0.07
C ILE A 82 0.49 5.42 -0.53
N CYS A 83 0.95 4.50 0.30
CA CYS A 83 1.90 3.47 -0.07
C CYS A 83 1.21 2.25 -0.65
N ALA A 84 1.58 1.83 -1.86
CA ALA A 84 1.00 0.66 -2.54
C ALA A 84 2.08 -0.41 -2.77
N PHE A 85 2.25 -1.30 -1.81
CA PHE A 85 3.27 -2.36 -1.85
C PHE A 85 2.66 -3.74 -1.57
N ILE A 86 3.22 -4.81 -2.16
CA ILE A 86 2.89 -6.18 -1.72
C ILE A 86 3.31 -6.32 -0.26
N SER A 87 4.55 -5.91 0.09
CA SER A 87 5.14 -5.99 1.44
C SER A 87 4.80 -7.32 2.14
N PRO A 88 5.31 -8.46 1.62
CA PRO A 88 4.78 -9.78 1.95
C PRO A 88 5.05 -10.22 3.38
N TYR A 89 6.10 -9.71 4.02
CA TYR A 89 6.50 -10.13 5.36
C TYR A 89 6.01 -9.17 6.43
N ARG A 90 5.36 -9.69 7.48
CA ARG A 90 4.89 -8.90 8.63
C ARG A 90 6.02 -8.15 9.31
N ALA A 91 7.14 -8.84 9.56
CA ALA A 91 8.30 -8.25 10.21
C ALA A 91 8.81 -6.97 9.52
N ASP A 92 8.73 -6.89 8.19
CA ASP A 92 9.14 -5.69 7.45
C ASP A 92 8.14 -4.55 7.64
N ARG A 93 6.83 -4.84 7.61
CA ARG A 93 5.77 -3.86 7.86
C ARG A 93 5.80 -3.37 9.31
N ASP A 94 6.00 -4.28 10.26
CA ASP A 94 6.09 -3.96 11.69
C ASP A 94 7.29 -3.05 11.97
N ARG A 95 8.41 -3.22 11.26
CA ARG A 95 9.57 -2.31 11.35
C ARG A 95 9.23 -0.90 10.92
N VAL A 96 8.52 -0.73 9.79
CA VAL A 96 8.06 0.59 9.33
C VAL A 96 7.05 1.18 10.31
N ARG A 97 6.11 0.36 10.81
CA ARG A 97 5.16 0.77 11.84
C ARG A 97 5.87 1.27 13.10
N ALA A 98 6.88 0.56 13.57
CA ALA A 98 7.63 0.94 14.77
C ALA A 98 8.36 2.29 14.60
N ALA A 99 8.91 2.54 13.40
CA ALA A 99 9.59 3.79 13.08
C ALA A 99 8.64 5.00 13.01
N HIS A 100 7.37 4.78 12.61
CA HIS A 100 6.39 5.84 12.33
C HIS A 100 5.07 5.64 13.08
N ALA A 101 5.10 5.09 14.31
CA ALA A 101 3.94 4.58 15.03
C ALA A 101 2.77 5.58 15.18
N ALA A 102 3.06 6.86 15.31
CA ALA A 102 2.04 7.90 15.53
C ALA A 102 1.19 8.19 14.27
N VAL A 103 1.71 7.87 13.09
CA VAL A 103 1.12 8.29 11.79
C VAL A 103 0.91 7.13 10.82
N PHE A 104 1.34 5.91 11.19
CA PHE A 104 1.28 4.72 10.34
C PHE A 104 -0.05 3.98 10.49
N HIS A 105 -0.72 3.73 9.37
CA HIS A 105 -1.95 2.94 9.30
C HIS A 105 -1.81 1.85 8.22
N GLU A 106 -1.87 0.59 8.63
CA GLU A 106 -1.83 -0.56 7.75
C GLU A 106 -3.22 -0.86 7.19
N ILE A 107 -3.33 -0.88 5.87
CA ILE A 107 -4.57 -1.15 5.15
C ILE A 107 -4.41 -2.46 4.39
N HIS A 108 -5.13 -3.49 4.81
CA HIS A 108 -5.13 -4.77 4.11
C HIS A 108 -6.08 -4.73 2.92
N ILE A 109 -5.53 -4.79 1.72
CA ILE A 109 -6.30 -4.94 0.48
C ILE A 109 -6.45 -6.42 0.22
N SER A 110 -7.54 -6.99 0.75
CA SER A 110 -7.79 -8.43 0.72
C SER A 110 -8.53 -8.84 -0.55
N ALA A 111 -7.94 -9.82 -1.23
CA ALA A 111 -8.57 -10.54 -2.33
C ALA A 111 -8.05 -11.99 -2.30
N PRO A 112 -8.89 -12.99 -2.50
CA PRO A 112 -8.46 -14.37 -2.67
C PRO A 112 -7.41 -14.49 -3.78
N LEU A 113 -6.49 -15.45 -3.61
CA LEU A 113 -5.41 -15.66 -4.58
C LEU A 113 -5.97 -15.92 -5.98
N GLU A 114 -7.03 -16.72 -6.07
CA GLU A 114 -7.70 -17.08 -7.32
C GLU A 114 -8.25 -15.84 -8.05
N VAL A 115 -8.76 -14.88 -7.29
CA VAL A 115 -9.25 -13.59 -7.84
C VAL A 115 -8.09 -12.75 -8.35
N CYS A 116 -6.99 -12.69 -7.60
CA CYS A 116 -5.79 -11.98 -8.01
C CYS A 116 -5.16 -12.59 -9.27
N GLU A 117 -5.11 -13.93 -9.33
CA GLU A 117 -4.57 -14.70 -10.45
C GLU A 117 -5.47 -14.56 -11.69
N ALA A 118 -6.80 -14.60 -11.53
CA ALA A 118 -7.73 -14.37 -12.65
C ALA A 118 -7.63 -12.94 -13.21
N ARG A 119 -7.35 -11.95 -12.39
CA ARG A 119 -7.14 -10.57 -12.84
C ARG A 119 -5.82 -10.39 -13.58
N ASP A 120 -4.75 -10.94 -13.07
CA ASP A 120 -3.35 -10.91 -13.56
C ASP A 120 -3.01 -9.75 -14.53
N PRO A 121 -3.19 -8.48 -14.16
CA PRO A 121 -3.13 -7.34 -15.08
C PRO A 121 -1.76 -7.15 -15.74
N LYS A 122 -0.73 -7.77 -15.18
CA LYS A 122 0.67 -7.68 -15.66
C LYS A 122 1.20 -9.00 -16.22
N GLY A 123 0.39 -10.08 -16.25
CA GLY A 123 0.81 -11.41 -16.65
C GLY A 123 1.83 -12.07 -15.72
N LEU A 124 1.97 -11.56 -14.48
CA LEU A 124 3.00 -12.04 -13.55
C LEU A 124 2.66 -13.41 -12.96
N TYR A 125 1.38 -13.71 -12.70
CA TYR A 125 0.95 -15.02 -12.22
C TYR A 125 1.20 -16.08 -13.28
N ARG A 126 0.83 -15.83 -14.54
CA ARG A 126 1.11 -16.74 -15.65
C ARG A 126 2.60 -17.05 -15.77
N ARG A 127 3.46 -16.03 -15.69
CA ARG A 127 4.91 -16.19 -15.72
C ARG A 127 5.48 -16.89 -14.49
N ALA A 128 4.89 -16.70 -13.33
CA ALA A 128 5.28 -17.42 -12.12
C ALA A 128 4.88 -18.90 -12.19
N ARG A 129 3.69 -19.21 -12.72
CA ARG A 129 3.22 -20.59 -12.91
C ARG A 129 4.03 -21.33 -13.97
N SER A 130 4.51 -20.64 -15.00
CA SER A 130 5.42 -21.25 -16.01
C SER A 130 6.86 -21.41 -15.52
N GLY A 131 7.19 -20.95 -14.29
CA GLY A 131 8.54 -21.03 -13.75
C GLY A 131 9.50 -19.91 -14.19
N GLU A 132 9.04 -18.95 -15.00
CA GLU A 132 9.86 -17.81 -15.45
C GLU A 132 10.21 -16.85 -14.33
N ILE A 133 9.36 -16.75 -13.30
CA ILE A 133 9.59 -15.90 -12.13
C ILE A 133 9.73 -16.77 -10.88
N ALA A 134 10.93 -16.82 -10.34
CA ALA A 134 11.19 -17.46 -9.07
C ALA A 134 10.70 -16.58 -7.90
N GLN A 135 10.34 -17.20 -6.77
CA GLN A 135 9.98 -16.51 -5.53
C GLN A 135 8.85 -15.46 -5.69
N PHE A 136 7.83 -15.79 -6.49
CA PHE A 136 6.69 -14.91 -6.67
C PHE A 136 5.70 -15.05 -5.51
N THR A 137 5.37 -13.94 -4.88
CA THR A 137 4.47 -13.88 -3.71
C THR A 137 3.08 -14.40 -4.05
N GLY A 138 2.62 -15.38 -3.27
CA GLY A 138 1.34 -16.07 -3.47
C GLY A 138 1.42 -17.33 -4.32
N VAL A 139 2.55 -17.60 -5.01
CA VAL A 139 2.76 -18.82 -5.81
C VAL A 139 3.90 -19.66 -5.24
N SER A 140 5.11 -19.13 -5.22
CA SER A 140 6.33 -19.82 -4.76
C SER A 140 7.01 -19.12 -3.57
N ALA A 141 6.45 -17.99 -3.12
CA ALA A 141 6.87 -17.28 -1.91
C ALA A 141 5.63 -16.89 -1.09
N PRO A 142 5.73 -16.80 0.24
CA PRO A 142 4.59 -16.51 1.10
C PRO A 142 4.13 -15.05 1.00
N TYR A 143 2.85 -14.84 1.30
CA TYR A 143 2.29 -13.57 1.73
C TYR A 143 1.73 -13.74 3.14
N GLU A 144 2.25 -12.99 4.07
CA GLU A 144 1.81 -12.98 5.47
C GLU A 144 0.78 -11.86 5.66
N ALA A 145 -0.51 -12.22 5.62
CA ALA A 145 -1.57 -11.24 5.84
C ALA A 145 -1.42 -10.53 7.20
N PRO A 146 -1.75 -9.24 7.31
CA PRO A 146 -1.76 -8.53 8.58
C PRO A 146 -2.62 -9.24 9.63
N LEU A 147 -2.16 -9.24 10.90
CA LEU A 147 -2.93 -9.81 12.01
C LEU A 147 -3.98 -8.84 12.55
N ALA A 148 -3.66 -7.55 12.55
CA ALA A 148 -4.52 -6.48 13.08
C ALA A 148 -4.34 -5.20 12.25
N PRO A 149 -4.77 -5.18 10.98
CA PRO A 149 -4.71 -3.97 10.17
C PRO A 149 -5.72 -2.94 10.70
N GLU A 150 -5.41 -1.66 10.59
CA GLU A 150 -6.35 -0.59 10.97
C GLU A 150 -7.61 -0.58 10.07
N LEU A 151 -7.49 -1.11 8.84
CA LEU A 151 -8.63 -1.28 7.93
C LEU A 151 -8.37 -2.47 7.01
N GLU A 152 -9.42 -3.26 6.77
CA GLU A 152 -9.44 -4.26 5.70
C GLU A 152 -10.44 -3.84 4.62
N ILE A 153 -10.04 -3.98 3.35
CA ILE A 153 -10.87 -3.68 2.19
C ILE A 153 -10.92 -4.93 1.29
N PRO A 154 -12.05 -5.64 1.26
CA PRO A 154 -12.20 -6.88 0.50
C PRO A 154 -12.50 -6.59 -0.98
N THR A 155 -11.47 -6.28 -1.75
CA THR A 155 -11.58 -5.98 -3.19
C THR A 155 -11.96 -7.19 -4.05
N GLY A 156 -11.90 -8.37 -3.48
CA GLY A 156 -12.42 -9.59 -4.11
C GLY A 156 -13.94 -9.66 -4.11
N ALA A 157 -14.60 -8.97 -3.16
CA ALA A 157 -16.04 -9.03 -2.95
C ALA A 157 -16.76 -7.69 -3.20
N TRP A 158 -16.06 -6.56 -3.14
CA TRP A 158 -16.67 -5.23 -3.28
C TRP A 158 -16.29 -4.56 -4.60
N PRO A 159 -17.22 -3.79 -5.21
CA PRO A 159 -16.92 -2.96 -6.34
C PRO A 159 -15.93 -1.84 -5.95
N LEU A 160 -15.19 -1.33 -6.93
CA LEU A 160 -14.13 -0.34 -6.73
C LEU A 160 -14.65 0.91 -6.00
N GLU A 161 -15.80 1.41 -6.40
CA GLU A 161 -16.40 2.63 -5.85
C GLU A 161 -16.65 2.50 -4.34
N ARG A 162 -17.14 1.34 -3.90
CA ARG A 162 -17.35 1.05 -2.47
C ARG A 162 -16.03 1.01 -1.71
N CYS A 163 -15.01 0.39 -2.29
CA CYS A 163 -13.67 0.32 -1.71
C CYS A 163 -13.07 1.72 -1.53
N VAL A 164 -13.16 2.57 -2.56
CA VAL A 164 -12.67 3.95 -2.55
C VAL A 164 -13.39 4.79 -1.49
N VAL A 165 -14.73 4.70 -1.44
CA VAL A 165 -15.53 5.43 -0.42
C VAL A 165 -15.12 5.02 0.99
N GLN A 166 -14.92 3.73 1.24
CA GLN A 166 -14.54 3.23 2.55
C GLN A 166 -13.14 3.71 2.95
N LEU A 167 -12.18 3.65 2.03
CA LEU A 167 -10.82 4.12 2.27
C LEU A 167 -10.78 5.64 2.50
N ALA A 168 -11.50 6.42 1.69
CA ALA A 168 -11.57 7.86 1.83
C ALA A 168 -12.18 8.28 3.18
N ARG A 169 -13.30 7.66 3.58
CA ARG A 169 -13.91 7.92 4.89
C ARG A 169 -12.99 7.57 6.06
N TYR A 170 -12.25 6.47 5.95
CA TYR A 170 -11.25 6.11 6.95
C TYR A 170 -10.16 7.17 7.05
N THR A 171 -9.59 7.58 5.90
CA THR A 171 -8.53 8.58 5.80
C THR A 171 -8.98 9.91 6.43
N GLU A 172 -10.18 10.37 6.11
CA GLU A 172 -10.73 11.60 6.68
C GLU A 172 -10.87 11.53 8.20
N ARG A 173 -11.44 10.45 8.71
CA ARG A 173 -11.62 10.29 10.16
C ARG A 173 -10.30 10.28 10.93
N ARG A 174 -9.21 9.80 10.30
CA ARG A 174 -7.91 9.64 10.97
C ARG A 174 -7.05 10.89 10.88
N PHE A 175 -7.14 11.60 9.77
CA PHE A 175 -6.20 12.68 9.47
C PHE A 175 -6.84 14.08 9.40
N SER A 176 -8.16 14.24 9.53
CA SER A 176 -8.78 15.57 9.64
C SER A 176 -8.26 16.30 10.86
N LEU A 177 -7.84 17.52 10.66
CA LEU A 177 -7.65 18.45 11.78
C LEU A 177 -9.03 18.95 12.21
N ALA A 178 -9.28 18.99 13.53
CA ALA A 178 -10.45 19.66 14.06
C ALA A 178 -10.41 21.13 13.61
N VAL A 179 -11.46 21.59 12.91
CA VAL A 179 -11.61 23.00 12.64
C VAL A 179 -11.85 23.65 13.99
N ALA A 180 -10.88 24.44 14.47
CA ALA A 180 -11.10 25.27 15.65
C ALA A 180 -12.31 26.17 15.34
N ALA A 181 -13.36 26.02 16.14
CA ALA A 181 -14.57 26.81 16.05
C ALA A 181 -14.31 28.27 16.45
#